data_0b09161992b1bf51283ab8ed4c983361
#
_entry.id   0b09161992b1bf51283ab8ed4c983361
#
_cell.length_a   1.000
_cell.length_b   1.000
_cell.length_c   1.000
_cell.angle_alpha   90.00
_cell.angle_beta   90.00
_cell.angle_gamma   90.00
#
_symmetry.space_group_name_H-M   'P 1'
#
loop_
_entity.id
_entity.type
_entity.pdbx_description
1 polymer ?
#
loop_
_entity_poly.entity_id
_entity_poly.type
_entity_poly.pdbx_seq_one_letter_code
_entity_poly.pdbx_strand_id
1 'polypeptide(L)'
;MKILILCDMFPPAFGPRMGYLCKYMRRARWEPVVVTEQIDDSTFSFLKGETPVTYVNFFHSKGKILQKLEWICIFILDYFFHYKDKKMAKAASRLLEEGEYAGILCSSYRTFPLPAAQYIAEKYHLPLVIDLRDIVEQYASNEYIAHNFRTFSWLDRKITETFRHKLLRDRNNALR
;
A
#
# COMPACT_ATOMS: atom_id res chain seq x y z
N MET A 1 -13.09 1.68 20.13
CA MET A 1 -11.88 2.48 19.83
C MET A 1 -11.64 2.42 18.33
N LYS A 2 -11.41 3.58 17.69
CA LYS A 2 -11.09 3.62 16.26
C LYS A 2 -9.63 3.28 16.00
N ILE A 3 -9.35 2.57 14.90
CA ILE A 3 -8.02 2.31 14.40
C ILE A 3 -7.96 2.62 12.90
N LEU A 4 -6.95 3.36 12.48
CA LEU A 4 -6.72 3.65 11.08
C LEU A 4 -5.88 2.54 10.45
N ILE A 5 -6.33 2.00 9.33
CA ILE A 5 -5.63 0.94 8.61
C ILE A 5 -5.20 1.48 7.24
N LEU A 6 -3.90 1.47 6.98
CA LEU A 6 -3.35 1.73 5.66
C LEU A 6 -2.94 0.41 5.02
N CYS A 7 -3.43 0.13 3.83
CA CYS A 7 -3.03 -1.04 3.06
C CYS A 7 -3.04 -0.75 1.55
N ASP A 8 -2.24 -1.50 0.82
CA ASP A 8 -2.17 -1.42 -0.64
C ASP A 8 -3.45 -1.93 -1.30
N MET A 9 -4.05 -3.00 -0.78
CA MET A 9 -5.26 -3.62 -1.29
C MET A 9 -6.25 -3.96 -0.17
N PHE A 10 -7.53 -3.73 -0.44
CA PHE A 10 -8.65 -4.05 0.46
C PHE A 10 -9.87 -4.52 -0.36
N PRO A 11 -10.75 -5.39 0.17
CA PRO A 11 -11.99 -5.75 -0.51
C PRO A 11 -12.81 -4.50 -0.95
N PRO A 12 -13.38 -4.53 -2.14
CA PRO A 12 -13.72 -5.68 -3.00
C PRO A 12 -12.55 -6.24 -3.81
N ALA A 13 -11.42 -5.56 -3.89
CA ALA A 13 -10.22 -6.06 -4.57
C ALA A 13 -9.52 -7.19 -3.77
N PHE A 14 -8.42 -7.72 -4.31
CA PHE A 14 -7.65 -8.77 -3.67
C PHE A 14 -7.04 -8.29 -2.34
N GLY A 15 -7.70 -8.60 -1.26
CA GLY A 15 -7.26 -8.23 0.11
C GLY A 15 -8.01 -9.03 1.18
N PRO A 16 -8.20 -10.37 1.00
CA PRO A 16 -9.06 -11.15 1.89
C PRO A 16 -8.60 -11.11 3.35
N ARG A 17 -7.28 -11.11 3.59
CA ARG A 17 -6.70 -11.04 4.92
C ARG A 17 -7.15 -9.79 5.67
N MET A 18 -7.10 -8.62 5.03
CA MET A 18 -7.51 -7.36 5.66
C MET A 18 -9.02 -7.29 5.86
N GLY A 19 -9.81 -7.83 4.92
CA GLY A 19 -11.26 -7.95 5.09
C GLY A 19 -11.65 -8.80 6.30
N TYR A 20 -11.02 -9.96 6.47
CA TYR A 20 -11.23 -10.80 7.65
C TYR A 20 -10.74 -10.12 8.93
N LEU A 21 -9.56 -9.48 8.90
CA LEU A 21 -9.05 -8.75 10.05
C LEU A 21 -10.04 -7.70 10.53
N CYS A 22 -10.54 -6.84 9.64
CA CYS A 22 -11.55 -5.83 9.98
C CYS A 22 -12.83 -6.45 10.55
N LYS A 23 -13.29 -7.57 9.98
CA LYS A 23 -14.46 -8.31 10.51
C LYS A 23 -14.25 -8.77 11.95
N TYR A 24 -13.08 -9.32 12.27
CA TYR A 24 -12.78 -9.80 13.63
C TYR A 24 -12.47 -8.66 14.60
N MET A 25 -11.83 -7.60 14.16
CA MET A 25 -11.61 -6.39 14.95
C MET A 25 -12.95 -5.79 15.43
N ARG A 26 -13.95 -5.71 14.56
CA ARG A 26 -15.30 -5.23 14.94
C ARG A 26 -15.95 -6.12 16.01
N ARG A 27 -15.77 -7.44 15.94
CA ARG A 27 -16.22 -8.35 17.01
C ARG A 27 -15.54 -8.09 18.36
N ALA A 28 -14.28 -7.64 18.31
CA ALA A 28 -13.51 -7.24 19.49
C ALA A 28 -13.73 -5.77 19.90
N ARG A 29 -14.80 -5.13 19.40
CA ARG A 29 -15.18 -3.73 19.67
C ARG A 29 -14.19 -2.68 19.19
N TRP A 30 -13.38 -3.01 18.20
CA TRP A 30 -12.58 -2.05 17.45
C TRP A 30 -13.39 -1.55 16.25
N GLU A 31 -13.15 -0.31 15.87
CA GLU A 31 -13.76 0.35 14.72
C GLU A 31 -12.68 0.61 13.66
N PRO A 32 -12.39 -0.36 12.78
CA PRO A 32 -11.42 -0.17 11.72
C PRO A 32 -11.93 0.81 10.67
N VAL A 33 -11.09 1.76 10.29
CA VAL A 33 -11.29 2.69 9.17
C VAL A 33 -10.12 2.49 8.22
N VAL A 34 -10.41 2.21 6.95
CA VAL A 34 -9.40 1.79 5.99
C VAL A 34 -9.12 2.88 4.95
N VAL A 35 -7.84 3.10 4.66
CA VAL A 35 -7.37 3.86 3.50
C VAL A 35 -6.59 2.92 2.60
N THR A 36 -6.99 2.83 1.34
CA THR A 36 -6.43 1.88 0.38
C THR A 36 -6.40 2.44 -1.04
N GLU A 37 -5.62 1.83 -1.91
CA GLU A 37 -5.65 2.13 -3.35
C GLU A 37 -7.00 1.72 -3.96
N GLN A 38 -7.53 2.54 -4.86
CA GLN A 38 -8.69 2.17 -5.66
C GLN A 38 -8.25 1.24 -6.78
N ILE A 39 -8.71 0.00 -6.71
CA ILE A 39 -8.45 -1.03 -7.73
C ILE A 39 -9.81 -1.48 -8.28
N ASP A 40 -9.92 -1.56 -9.60
CA ASP A 40 -11.12 -2.04 -10.30
C ASP A 40 -11.14 -3.57 -10.33
N ASP A 41 -11.41 -4.16 -9.17
CA ASP A 41 -11.55 -5.61 -8.95
C ASP A 41 -12.65 -5.83 -7.91
N SER A 42 -13.50 -6.82 -8.14
CA SER A 42 -14.63 -7.17 -7.28
C SER A 42 -14.60 -8.61 -6.77
N THR A 43 -13.46 -9.28 -6.90
CA THR A 43 -13.29 -10.71 -6.57
C THR A 43 -13.69 -11.03 -5.13
N PHE A 44 -13.41 -10.12 -4.20
CA PHE A 44 -13.68 -10.28 -2.76
C PHE A 44 -14.75 -9.32 -2.23
N SER A 45 -15.72 -8.95 -3.04
CA SER A 45 -16.81 -8.03 -2.66
C SER A 45 -17.57 -8.47 -1.41
N PHE A 46 -17.72 -9.77 -1.19
CA PHE A 46 -18.39 -10.34 -0.01
C PHE A 46 -17.66 -10.08 1.32
N LEU A 47 -16.39 -9.69 1.28
CA LEU A 47 -15.57 -9.36 2.47
C LEU A 47 -15.52 -7.88 2.80
N LYS A 48 -16.01 -7.00 1.92
CA LYS A 48 -16.02 -5.56 2.17
C LYS A 48 -16.77 -5.20 3.44
N GLY A 49 -17.91 -5.85 3.67
CA GLY A 49 -18.78 -5.62 4.83
C GLY A 49 -19.16 -4.14 4.99
N GLU A 50 -19.36 -3.72 6.24
CA GLU A 50 -19.70 -2.33 6.61
C GLU A 50 -18.47 -1.51 7.05
N THR A 51 -17.25 -1.99 6.75
CA THR A 51 -16.03 -1.25 7.12
C THR A 51 -15.94 0.05 6.32
N PRO A 52 -15.82 1.23 6.97
CA PRO A 52 -15.57 2.48 6.28
C PRO A 52 -14.25 2.44 5.51
N VAL A 53 -14.29 2.72 4.21
CA VAL A 53 -13.12 2.66 3.33
C VAL A 53 -13.00 3.95 2.55
N THR A 54 -11.83 4.57 2.61
CA THR A 54 -11.44 5.69 1.75
C THR A 54 -10.53 5.17 0.66
N TYR A 55 -11.02 5.24 -0.57
CA TYR A 55 -10.25 4.81 -1.74
C TYR A 55 -9.42 5.96 -2.30
N VAL A 56 -8.14 5.73 -2.49
CA VAL A 56 -7.23 6.68 -3.11
C VAL A 56 -7.01 6.28 -4.57
N ASN A 57 -7.52 7.08 -5.48
CA ASN A 57 -7.37 6.83 -6.91
C ASN A 57 -6.08 7.44 -7.43
N PHE A 58 -5.23 6.61 -8.01
CA PHE A 58 -3.97 7.04 -8.64
C PHE A 58 -4.11 7.17 -10.16
N PHE A 59 -5.03 6.42 -10.78
CA PHE A 59 -5.20 6.32 -12.21
C PHE A 59 -6.54 6.92 -12.64
N HIS A 60 -6.54 7.78 -13.63
CA HIS A 60 -7.72 8.54 -14.05
C HIS A 60 -8.09 8.31 -15.53
N SER A 61 -7.15 7.83 -16.34
CA SER A 61 -7.32 7.68 -17.77
C SER A 61 -8.15 6.44 -18.14
N LYS A 62 -9.05 6.57 -19.13
CA LYS A 62 -9.94 5.49 -19.57
C LYS A 62 -9.47 4.77 -20.84
N GLY A 63 -8.45 5.25 -21.55
CA GLY A 63 -7.97 4.65 -22.81
C GLY A 63 -6.71 3.82 -22.63
N LYS A 64 -6.58 2.67 -23.29
CA LYS A 64 -5.42 1.75 -23.13
C LYS A 64 -4.05 2.42 -23.32
N ILE A 65 -3.93 3.34 -24.27
CA ILE A 65 -2.68 4.07 -24.54
C ILE A 65 -2.43 5.10 -23.44
N LEU A 66 -3.46 5.89 -23.09
CA LEU A 66 -3.38 6.90 -22.02
C LEU A 66 -3.11 6.25 -20.66
N GLN A 67 -3.70 5.10 -20.37
CA GLN A 67 -3.42 4.34 -19.15
C GLN A 67 -1.95 3.91 -19.07
N LYS A 68 -1.34 3.47 -20.18
CA LYS A 68 0.10 3.12 -20.20
C LYS A 68 0.98 4.34 -19.94
N LEU A 69 0.68 5.47 -20.56
CA LEU A 69 1.41 6.72 -20.33
C LEU A 69 1.25 7.20 -18.87
N GLU A 70 0.03 7.18 -18.37
CA GLU A 70 -0.26 7.53 -16.98
C GLU A 70 0.47 6.60 -16.00
N TRP A 71 0.50 5.29 -16.28
CA TRP A 71 1.25 4.32 -15.48
C TRP A 71 2.75 4.67 -15.44
N ILE A 72 3.35 4.99 -16.59
CA ILE A 72 4.76 5.41 -16.67
C ILE A 72 4.99 6.69 -15.88
N CYS A 73 4.13 7.69 -16.05
CA CYS A 73 4.23 8.96 -15.31
C CYS A 73 4.11 8.75 -13.81
N ILE A 74 3.13 7.96 -13.35
CA ILE A 74 2.95 7.67 -11.93
C ILE A 74 4.13 6.87 -11.39
N PHE A 75 4.65 5.91 -12.14
CA PHE A 75 5.86 5.16 -11.77
C PHE A 75 7.06 6.09 -11.56
N ILE A 76 7.30 7.03 -12.47
CA ILE A 76 8.39 8.01 -12.36
C ILE A 76 8.16 8.94 -11.15
N LEU A 77 6.95 9.46 -10.98
CA LEU A 77 6.60 10.34 -9.87
C LEU A 77 6.73 9.62 -8.53
N ASP A 78 6.34 8.36 -8.46
CA ASP A 78 6.46 7.56 -7.25
C ASP A 78 7.92 7.21 -6.95
N TYR A 79 8.68 6.86 -7.99
CA TYR A 79 10.10 6.53 -7.85
C TYR A 79 10.93 7.70 -7.30
N PHE A 80 10.70 8.93 -7.76
CA PHE A 80 11.49 10.10 -7.35
C PHE A 80 10.88 10.89 -6.21
N PHE A 81 9.55 10.92 -6.10
CA PHE A 81 8.85 11.87 -5.22
C PHE A 81 7.91 11.20 -4.22
N HIS A 82 7.83 9.87 -4.17
CA HIS A 82 6.92 9.11 -3.31
C HIS A 82 5.46 9.59 -3.47
N TYR A 83 5.03 9.75 -4.72
CA TYR A 83 3.73 10.34 -5.05
C TYR A 83 2.56 9.58 -4.44
N LYS A 84 2.60 8.24 -4.52
CA LYS A 84 1.54 7.37 -3.96
C LYS A 84 1.47 7.51 -2.45
N ASP A 85 2.61 7.48 -1.77
CA ASP A 85 2.68 7.64 -0.31
C ASP A 85 2.17 9.02 0.13
N LYS A 86 2.54 10.10 -0.54
CA LYS A 86 2.04 11.44 -0.23
C LYS A 86 0.53 11.57 -0.40
N LYS A 87 -0.02 10.97 -1.45
CA LYS A 87 -1.47 10.97 -1.69
C LYS A 87 -2.21 10.15 -0.62
N MET A 88 -1.67 8.99 -0.26
CA MET A 88 -2.20 8.13 0.80
C MET A 88 -2.15 8.85 2.15
N ALA A 89 -1.02 9.43 2.51
CA ALA A 89 -0.84 10.21 3.74
C ALA A 89 -1.82 11.39 3.83
N LYS A 90 -2.06 12.09 2.71
CA LYS A 90 -3.04 13.18 2.68
C LYS A 90 -4.47 12.69 2.94
N ALA A 91 -4.86 11.54 2.38
CA ALA A 91 -6.18 10.96 2.63
C ALA A 91 -6.32 10.50 4.08
N ALA A 92 -5.30 9.86 4.63
CA ALA A 92 -5.25 9.42 6.02
C ALA A 92 -5.26 10.60 7.00
N SER A 93 -4.51 11.68 6.72
CA SER A 93 -4.48 12.88 7.56
C SER A 93 -5.85 13.51 7.72
N ARG A 94 -6.66 13.57 6.66
CA ARG A 94 -8.03 14.11 6.74
C ARG A 94 -8.89 13.33 7.73
N LEU A 95 -8.81 12.01 7.73
CA LEU A 95 -9.56 11.16 8.65
C LEU A 95 -9.10 11.36 10.10
N LEU A 96 -7.80 11.52 10.32
CA LEU A 96 -7.23 11.77 11.63
C LEU A 96 -7.59 13.15 12.19
N GLU A 97 -7.80 14.15 11.31
CA GLU A 97 -8.27 15.49 11.68
C GLU A 97 -9.78 15.51 12.03
N GLU A 98 -10.55 14.56 11.50
CA GLU A 98 -12.00 14.45 11.71
C GLU A 98 -12.40 13.56 12.91
N GLY A 99 -11.46 12.85 13.53
CA GLY A 99 -11.78 11.93 14.61
C GLY A 99 -10.60 11.46 15.44
N GLU A 100 -10.91 10.87 16.59
CA GLU A 100 -9.91 10.30 17.49
C GLU A 100 -9.60 8.85 17.12
N TYR A 101 -8.32 8.52 17.01
CA TYR A 101 -7.82 7.18 16.70
C TYR A 101 -6.84 6.71 17.77
N ALA A 102 -6.94 5.44 18.13
CA ALA A 102 -6.06 4.82 19.13
C ALA A 102 -4.70 4.42 18.54
N GLY A 103 -4.59 4.33 17.22
CA GLY A 103 -3.35 3.97 16.55
C GLY A 103 -3.55 3.70 15.06
N ILE A 104 -2.46 3.34 14.42
CA ILE A 104 -2.38 3.07 12.99
C ILE A 104 -1.88 1.64 12.79
N LEU A 105 -2.54 0.90 11.91
CA LEU A 105 -2.08 -0.40 11.40
C LEU A 105 -1.71 -0.23 9.93
N CYS A 106 -0.49 -0.55 9.57
CA CYS A 106 -0.04 -0.58 8.19
C CYS A 106 0.18 -2.02 7.73
N SER A 107 -0.54 -2.45 6.70
CA SER A 107 -0.27 -3.73 6.05
C SER A 107 0.35 -3.50 4.68
N SER A 108 1.57 -3.96 4.50
CA SER A 108 2.36 -3.73 3.29
C SER A 108 2.81 -5.04 2.65
N TYR A 109 2.62 -5.14 1.35
CA TYR A 109 3.16 -6.25 0.55
C TYR A 109 4.65 -6.04 0.23
N ARG A 110 5.00 -4.82 -0.16
CA ARG A 110 6.39 -4.43 -0.46
C ARG A 110 6.82 -3.28 0.45
N THR A 111 6.80 -2.05 -0.06
CA THR A 111 7.11 -0.84 0.68
C THR A 111 5.88 0.04 0.86
N PHE A 112 5.08 0.22 -0.21
CA PHE A 112 3.84 1.00 -0.15
C PHE A 112 2.76 0.25 0.66
N PRO A 113 2.03 0.88 1.57
CA PRO A 113 2.04 2.30 1.95
C PRO A 113 2.83 2.60 3.25
N LEU A 114 3.91 1.89 3.52
CA LEU A 114 4.67 2.01 4.78
C LEU A 114 5.24 3.41 5.05
N PRO A 115 5.87 4.12 4.07
CA PRO A 115 6.35 5.49 4.30
C PRO A 115 5.22 6.47 4.64
N ALA A 116 4.04 6.29 4.03
CA ALA A 116 2.86 7.09 4.37
C ALA A 116 2.41 6.85 5.82
N ALA A 117 2.37 5.58 6.24
CA ALA A 117 1.95 5.20 7.59
C ALA A 117 2.92 5.74 8.64
N GLN A 118 4.22 5.64 8.41
CA GLN A 118 5.25 6.18 9.28
C GLN A 118 5.11 7.70 9.42
N TYR A 119 5.03 8.41 8.30
CA TYR A 119 4.89 9.87 8.30
C TYR A 119 3.68 10.35 9.11
N ILE A 120 2.51 9.71 8.95
CA ILE A 120 1.32 10.12 9.70
C ILE A 120 1.38 9.69 11.16
N ALA A 121 1.99 8.55 11.49
CA ALA A 121 2.19 8.12 12.88
C ALA A 121 3.05 9.12 13.64
N GLU A 122 4.15 9.58 13.06
CA GLU A 122 5.03 10.60 13.62
C GLU A 122 4.30 11.94 13.74
N LYS A 123 3.62 12.40 12.67
CA LYS A 123 2.92 13.68 12.65
C LYS A 123 1.82 13.79 13.70
N TYR A 124 1.08 12.72 13.94
CA TYR A 124 -0.07 12.70 14.86
C TYR A 124 0.26 12.03 16.21
N HIS A 125 1.51 11.63 16.43
CA HIS A 125 1.98 10.97 17.65
C HIS A 125 1.15 9.73 18.01
N LEU A 126 0.80 8.92 17.01
CA LEU A 126 0.01 7.70 17.17
C LEU A 126 0.92 6.46 17.11
N PRO A 127 0.62 5.42 17.91
CA PRO A 127 1.32 4.16 17.81
C PRO A 127 1.09 3.52 16.44
N LEU A 128 2.16 2.99 15.84
CA LEU A 128 2.14 2.32 14.55
C LEU A 128 2.44 0.83 14.71
N VAL A 129 1.53 0.00 14.22
CA VAL A 129 1.73 -1.44 14.07
C VAL A 129 1.94 -1.75 12.59
N ILE A 130 3.01 -2.48 12.28
CA ILE A 130 3.37 -2.82 10.90
C ILE A 130 3.16 -4.32 10.68
N ASP A 131 2.34 -4.66 9.70
CA ASP A 131 2.12 -6.01 9.20
C ASP A 131 2.83 -6.19 7.86
N LEU A 132 4.01 -6.81 7.90
CA LEU A 132 4.79 -7.13 6.70
C LEU A 132 4.34 -8.49 6.17
N ARG A 133 3.69 -8.51 5.00
CA ARG A 133 3.10 -9.73 4.44
C ARG A 133 4.14 -10.64 3.79
N ASP A 134 5.23 -10.07 3.26
CA ASP A 134 6.28 -10.82 2.59
C ASP A 134 7.68 -10.38 3.01
N ILE A 135 8.59 -11.31 2.94
CA ILE A 135 10.02 -11.08 3.14
C ILE A 135 10.60 -10.58 1.81
N VAL A 136 10.65 -9.25 1.64
CA VAL A 136 11.15 -8.62 0.40
C VAL A 136 12.60 -9.00 0.13
N GLU A 137 13.37 -9.30 1.15
CA GLU A 137 14.75 -9.79 1.07
C GLU A 137 14.84 -11.10 0.29
N GLN A 138 13.86 -11.97 0.38
CA GLN A 138 13.79 -13.21 -0.42
C GLN A 138 13.63 -12.92 -1.90
N TYR A 139 12.89 -11.87 -2.26
CA TYR A 139 12.80 -11.43 -3.67
C TYR A 139 14.12 -10.83 -4.17
N ALA A 140 14.95 -10.31 -3.27
CA ALA A 140 16.25 -9.76 -3.62
C ALA A 140 17.30 -10.84 -3.92
N SER A 141 17.21 -11.98 -3.24
CA SER A 141 18.20 -13.06 -3.30
C SER A 141 17.75 -14.27 -4.14
N ASN A 142 16.50 -14.34 -4.59
CA ASN A 142 15.95 -15.56 -5.14
C ASN A 142 15.94 -15.57 -6.67
N GLU A 143 16.45 -16.67 -7.25
CA GLU A 143 16.38 -17.02 -8.66
C GLU A 143 14.95 -17.07 -9.22
N TYR A 144 13.94 -17.14 -8.34
CA TYR A 144 12.51 -17.16 -8.69
C TYR A 144 12.09 -15.93 -9.49
N ILE A 145 12.64 -14.75 -9.17
CA ILE A 145 12.43 -13.54 -9.98
C ILE A 145 13.21 -13.66 -11.31
N ALA A 146 14.42 -14.24 -11.29
CA ALA A 146 15.20 -14.46 -12.49
C ALA A 146 14.51 -15.42 -13.47
N HIS A 147 13.77 -16.43 -12.98
CA HIS A 147 13.03 -17.36 -13.84
C HIS A 147 11.87 -16.70 -14.59
N ASN A 148 11.15 -15.78 -13.99
CA ASN A 148 10.05 -15.08 -14.63
C ASN A 148 10.51 -13.96 -15.59
N PHE A 149 11.78 -13.55 -15.50
CA PHE A 149 12.37 -12.48 -16.31
C PHE A 149 13.34 -12.99 -17.40
N ARG A 150 13.29 -14.25 -17.76
CA ARG A 150 14.15 -14.85 -18.79
C ARG A 150 14.03 -14.21 -20.19
N THR A 151 13.00 -13.43 -20.43
CA THR A 151 12.70 -12.78 -21.72
C THR A 151 13.17 -11.33 -21.81
N PHE A 152 13.78 -10.77 -20.76
CA PHE A 152 14.10 -9.35 -20.73
C PHE A 152 15.54 -9.06 -21.20
N SER A 153 15.68 -7.91 -21.86
CA SER A 153 16.96 -7.38 -22.30
C SER A 153 17.87 -7.02 -21.10
N TRP A 154 19.17 -6.84 -21.36
CA TRP A 154 20.13 -6.35 -20.37
C TRP A 154 19.67 -5.05 -19.68
N LEU A 155 19.00 -4.15 -20.42
CA LEU A 155 18.45 -2.89 -19.90
C LEU A 155 17.37 -3.14 -18.85
N ASP A 156 16.44 -4.06 -19.13
CA ASP A 156 15.36 -4.41 -18.21
C ASP A 156 15.91 -5.02 -16.91
N ARG A 157 16.98 -5.83 -17.02
CA ARG A 157 17.66 -6.39 -15.85
C ARG A 157 18.24 -5.29 -14.97
N LYS A 158 18.97 -4.31 -15.56
CA LYS A 158 19.54 -3.18 -14.80
C LYS A 158 18.47 -2.30 -14.15
N ILE A 159 17.38 -2.00 -14.86
CA ILE A 159 16.25 -1.23 -14.31
C ILE A 159 15.65 -1.98 -13.13
N THR A 160 15.40 -3.28 -13.27
CA THR A 160 14.84 -4.12 -12.21
C THR A 160 15.75 -4.21 -10.98
N GLU A 161 17.06 -4.35 -11.17
CA GLU A 161 18.03 -4.35 -10.08
C GLU A 161 18.08 -3.01 -9.34
N THR A 162 18.11 -1.91 -10.06
CA THR A 162 18.11 -0.56 -9.47
C THR A 162 16.84 -0.31 -8.69
N PHE A 163 15.68 -0.71 -9.22
CA PHE A 163 14.39 -0.60 -8.54
C PHE A 163 14.33 -1.45 -7.27
N ARG A 164 14.85 -2.66 -7.31
CA ARG A 164 14.93 -3.56 -6.16
C ARG A 164 15.78 -2.98 -5.03
N HIS A 165 16.96 -2.45 -5.33
CA HIS A 165 17.84 -1.80 -4.36
C HIS A 165 17.15 -0.59 -3.70
N LYS A 166 16.43 0.20 -4.50
CA LYS A 166 15.65 1.32 -3.97
C LYS A 166 14.54 0.85 -3.04
N LEU A 167 13.78 -0.17 -3.43
CA LEU A 167 12.70 -0.75 -2.60
C LEU A 167 13.20 -1.22 -1.23
N LEU A 168 14.31 -1.96 -1.22
CA LEU A 168 14.92 -2.43 0.03
C LEU A 168 15.40 -1.28 0.90
N ARG A 169 16.04 -0.28 0.30
CA ARG A 169 16.50 0.91 1.02
C ARG A 169 15.34 1.69 1.62
N ASP A 170 14.31 1.98 0.83
CA ASP A 170 13.15 2.76 1.28
C ASP A 170 12.39 2.03 2.40
N ARG A 171 12.26 0.69 2.29
CA ARG A 171 11.69 -0.14 3.35
C ARG A 171 12.54 -0.12 4.62
N ASN A 172 13.85 -0.31 4.51
CA ASN A 172 14.74 -0.30 5.66
C ASN A 172 14.76 1.06 6.36
N ASN A 173 14.65 2.15 5.60
CA ASN A 173 14.54 3.50 6.16
C ASN A 173 13.22 3.69 6.91
N ALA A 174 12.13 3.14 6.40
CA ALA A 174 10.82 3.23 7.03
C ALA A 174 10.64 2.30 8.25
N LEU A 175 11.54 1.35 8.48
CA LEU A 175 11.54 0.45 9.64
C LEU A 175 12.47 0.90 10.78
N ARG A 176 13.24 1.96 10.57
CA ARG A 176 14.12 2.60 11.58
C ARG A 176 13.39 3.69 12.33
#